data_df4d251badd5df06f87dc9c12c163a3f
#
_entry.id   df4d251badd5df06f87dc9c12c163a3f
#
_cell.length_a   1.000
_cell.length_b   1.000
_cell.length_c   1.000
_cell.angle_alpha   90.00
_cell.angle_beta   90.00
_cell.angle_gamma   90.00
#
_symmetry.space_group_name_H-M   'P 1'
#
loop_
_entity.id
_entity.type
_entity.pdbx_description
1 polymer ?
#
loop_
_entity_poly.entity_id
_entity_poly.type
_entity_poly.pdbx_seq_one_letter_code
_entity_poly.pdbx_strand_id
1 'polypeptide(L)'
;MTHPKAPGFSRGITETMIRGLVDAFYAKVRADAVLGPIFEAKIHDWEGHLAKLTDFWSSIVLMSGRYKGRPMPVHAAIPEISNEHFVRWLKLFGDTAEEVCPPQAAFLFKDRAMRIAESLKAGIAIHRRAAATAS
;
A
#
# COMPACT_ATOMS: atom_id res chain seq x y z
N MET A 1 0.20 5.23 18.39
CA MET A 1 0.06 6.60 18.87
C MET A 1 0.42 7.59 17.78
N THR A 2 -0.41 8.58 17.55
CA THR A 2 -0.17 9.56 16.49
C THR A 2 0.86 10.60 16.93
N HIS A 3 1.87 10.84 16.10
CA HIS A 3 2.84 11.88 16.36
C HIS A 3 2.26 13.25 15.98
N PRO A 4 2.37 14.30 16.86
CA PRO A 4 1.79 15.60 16.55
C PRO A 4 2.30 16.27 15.27
N LYS A 5 3.53 15.92 14.85
CA LYS A 5 4.13 16.45 13.61
C LYS A 5 3.91 15.55 12.40
N ALA A 6 3.17 14.45 12.55
CA ALA A 6 2.89 13.56 11.45
C ALA A 6 2.05 14.26 10.37
N PRO A 7 2.31 13.96 9.08
CA PRO A 7 1.59 14.64 7.99
C PRO A 7 0.07 14.42 8.04
N GLY A 8 -0.40 13.28 8.57
CA GLY A 8 -1.82 13.01 8.67
C GLY A 8 -2.53 13.65 9.85
N PHE A 9 -1.78 14.11 10.86
CA PHE A 9 -2.38 14.67 12.07
C PHE A 9 -3.23 15.90 11.77
N SER A 10 -2.68 16.88 11.04
CA SER A 10 -3.38 18.11 10.71
C SER A 10 -4.49 17.90 9.68
N ARG A 11 -4.55 16.75 9.03
CA ARG A 11 -5.57 16.41 8.03
C ARG A 11 -6.70 15.56 8.60
N GLY A 12 -6.72 15.37 9.91
CA GLY A 12 -7.78 14.64 10.59
C GLY A 12 -7.76 13.13 10.36
N ILE A 13 -6.62 12.58 9.94
CA ILE A 13 -6.51 11.14 9.71
C ILE A 13 -6.41 10.41 11.05
N THR A 14 -7.20 9.35 11.21
CA THR A 14 -7.22 8.51 12.41
C THR A 14 -6.95 7.06 12.02
N GLU A 15 -6.67 6.22 13.00
CA GLU A 15 -6.50 4.77 12.79
C GLU A 15 -7.77 4.16 12.18
N THR A 16 -8.94 4.60 12.63
CA THR A 16 -10.22 4.13 12.10
C THR A 16 -10.36 4.47 10.62
N MET A 17 -9.99 5.68 10.23
CA MET A 17 -10.02 6.10 8.83
C MET A 17 -9.08 5.25 7.99
N ILE A 18 -7.86 4.99 8.49
CA ILE A 18 -6.88 4.15 7.79
C ILE A 18 -7.43 2.74 7.57
N ARG A 19 -8.00 2.13 8.62
CA ARG A 19 -8.56 0.78 8.50
C ARG A 19 -9.71 0.75 7.50
N GLY A 20 -10.59 1.75 7.52
CA GLY A 20 -11.69 1.87 6.58
C GLY A 20 -11.22 1.95 5.13
N LEU A 21 -10.17 2.73 4.89
CA LEU A 21 -9.58 2.85 3.56
C LEU A 21 -8.94 1.53 3.12
N VAL A 22 -8.17 0.88 3.99
CA VAL A 22 -7.53 -0.40 3.70
C VAL A 22 -8.58 -1.46 3.35
N ASP A 23 -9.63 -1.58 4.17
CA ASP A 23 -10.69 -2.55 3.93
C ASP A 23 -11.41 -2.31 2.60
N ALA A 24 -11.80 -1.06 2.33
CA ALA A 24 -12.51 -0.69 1.10
C ALA A 24 -11.63 -0.92 -0.13
N PHE A 25 -10.36 -0.56 -0.05
CA PHE A 25 -9.43 -0.71 -1.16
C PHE A 25 -9.22 -2.19 -1.50
N TYR A 26 -8.93 -3.02 -0.49
CA TYR A 26 -8.66 -4.44 -0.78
C TYR A 26 -9.91 -5.23 -1.14
N ALA A 27 -11.10 -4.77 -0.77
CA ALA A 27 -12.34 -5.33 -1.32
C ALA A 27 -12.36 -5.14 -2.84
N LYS A 28 -11.95 -3.98 -3.33
CA LYS A 28 -11.87 -3.71 -4.78
C LYS A 28 -10.76 -4.50 -5.45
N VAL A 29 -9.59 -4.62 -4.80
CA VAL A 29 -8.47 -5.40 -5.34
C VAL A 29 -8.86 -6.86 -5.53
N ARG A 30 -9.52 -7.44 -4.53
CA ARG A 30 -9.93 -8.84 -4.59
C ARG A 30 -10.95 -9.10 -5.68
N ALA A 31 -11.79 -8.12 -5.98
CA ALA A 31 -12.78 -8.21 -7.05
C ALA A 31 -12.21 -7.84 -8.42
N ASP A 32 -11.01 -7.26 -8.48
CA ASP A 32 -10.41 -6.82 -9.72
C ASP A 32 -9.92 -8.02 -10.55
N ALA A 33 -10.25 -8.01 -11.86
CA ALA A 33 -9.93 -9.13 -12.74
C ALA A 33 -8.43 -9.36 -12.91
N VAL A 34 -7.63 -8.31 -12.77
CA VAL A 34 -6.17 -8.40 -12.96
C VAL A 34 -5.45 -8.60 -11.63
N LEU A 35 -5.73 -7.75 -10.64
CA LEU A 35 -5.01 -7.79 -9.35
C LEU A 35 -5.52 -8.90 -8.43
N GLY A 36 -6.81 -9.19 -8.46
CA GLY A 36 -7.41 -10.19 -7.58
C GLY A 36 -6.69 -11.53 -7.60
N PRO A 37 -6.51 -12.16 -8.78
CA PRO A 37 -5.82 -13.45 -8.86
C PRO A 37 -4.38 -13.42 -8.32
N ILE A 38 -3.65 -12.33 -8.55
CA ILE A 38 -2.27 -12.19 -8.07
C ILE A 38 -2.25 -12.19 -6.53
N PHE A 39 -3.13 -11.39 -5.92
CA PHE A 39 -3.18 -11.29 -4.47
C PHE A 39 -3.74 -12.56 -3.82
N GLU A 40 -4.78 -13.16 -4.40
CA GLU A 40 -5.36 -14.40 -3.86
C GLU A 40 -4.36 -15.54 -3.87
N ALA A 41 -3.47 -15.60 -4.85
CA ALA A 41 -2.43 -16.63 -4.94
C ALA A 41 -1.39 -16.50 -3.83
N LYS A 42 -1.18 -15.30 -3.29
CA LYS A 42 -0.10 -15.02 -2.32
C LYS A 42 -0.59 -14.84 -0.90
N ILE A 43 -1.83 -14.39 -0.73
CA ILE A 43 -2.36 -14.06 0.60
C ILE A 43 -3.33 -15.13 1.05
N HIS A 44 -2.99 -15.82 2.14
CA HIS A 44 -3.82 -16.88 2.71
C HIS A 44 -4.58 -16.41 3.96
N ASP A 45 -4.03 -15.42 4.66
CA ASP A 45 -4.65 -14.83 5.84
C ASP A 45 -4.94 -13.36 5.55
N TRP A 46 -6.13 -13.09 5.00
CA TRP A 46 -6.53 -11.74 4.64
C TRP A 46 -6.65 -10.82 5.86
N GLU A 47 -7.19 -11.30 6.96
CA GLU A 47 -7.33 -10.46 8.15
C GLU A 47 -5.97 -10.02 8.68
N GLY A 48 -5.01 -10.94 8.76
CA GLY A 48 -3.65 -10.61 9.18
C GLY A 48 -2.97 -9.66 8.21
N HIS A 49 -3.19 -9.84 6.90
CA HIS A 49 -2.63 -8.97 5.87
C HIS A 49 -3.19 -7.55 5.97
N LEU A 50 -4.51 -7.42 6.15
CA LEU A 50 -5.15 -6.11 6.29
C LEU A 50 -4.69 -5.40 7.56
N ALA A 51 -4.47 -6.13 8.63
CA ALA A 51 -3.93 -5.56 9.87
C ALA A 51 -2.52 -5.01 9.66
N LYS A 52 -1.66 -5.75 8.95
CA LYS A 52 -0.30 -5.29 8.63
C LYS A 52 -0.31 -4.05 7.75
N LEU A 53 -1.21 -3.99 6.78
CA LEU A 53 -1.33 -2.84 5.90
C LEU A 53 -1.84 -1.61 6.64
N THR A 54 -2.75 -1.82 7.59
CA THR A 54 -3.22 -0.74 8.45
C THR A 54 -2.06 -0.19 9.28
N ASP A 55 -1.23 -1.05 9.85
CA ASP A 55 -0.04 -0.65 10.60
C ASP A 55 0.96 0.09 9.69
N PHE A 56 1.15 -0.40 8.47
CA PHE A 56 2.02 0.22 7.48
C PHE A 56 1.59 1.67 7.20
N TRP A 57 0.32 1.86 6.85
CA TRP A 57 -0.21 3.19 6.55
C TRP A 57 -0.20 4.11 7.77
N SER A 58 -0.49 3.55 8.96
CA SER A 58 -0.40 4.30 10.20
C SER A 58 1.03 4.82 10.42
N SER A 59 2.04 4.01 10.14
CA SER A 59 3.44 4.43 10.25
C SER A 59 3.79 5.52 9.24
N ILE A 60 3.24 5.45 8.02
CA ILE A 60 3.51 6.43 6.97
C ILE A 60 2.85 7.78 7.27
N VAL A 61 1.56 7.80 7.60
CA VAL A 61 0.82 9.06 7.70
C VAL A 61 0.68 9.58 9.12
N LEU A 62 0.77 8.73 10.14
CA LEU A 62 0.65 9.11 11.54
C LEU A 62 1.95 8.94 12.33
N MET A 63 2.99 8.42 11.70
CA MET A 63 4.30 8.19 12.32
C MET A 63 4.19 7.36 13.61
N SER A 64 3.29 6.36 13.61
CA SER A 64 3.02 5.53 14.78
C SER A 64 4.11 4.52 15.09
N GLY A 65 4.90 4.15 14.09
CA GLY A 65 5.93 3.12 14.24
C GLY A 65 5.40 1.71 14.38
N ARG A 66 4.13 1.47 14.07
CA ARG A 66 3.50 0.15 14.22
C ARG A 66 4.01 -0.88 13.24
N TYR A 67 4.40 -0.46 12.03
CA TYR A 67 4.86 -1.38 10.99
C TYR A 67 6.33 -1.72 11.18
N LYS A 68 6.65 -3.01 11.26
CA LYS A 68 8.01 -3.51 11.44
C LYS A 68 8.48 -4.39 10.27
N GLY A 69 7.66 -4.53 9.23
CA GLY A 69 7.97 -5.39 8.09
C GLY A 69 8.86 -4.72 7.06
N ARG A 70 9.16 -5.48 6.00
CA ARG A 70 9.95 -5.02 4.86
C ARG A 70 9.16 -5.27 3.58
N PRO A 71 8.56 -4.23 2.98
CA PRO A 71 7.72 -4.42 1.79
C PRO A 71 8.52 -4.80 0.53
N MET A 72 9.77 -4.31 0.40
CA MET A 72 10.55 -4.49 -0.82
C MET A 72 10.82 -5.97 -1.16
N PRO A 73 11.41 -6.78 -0.26
CA PRO A 73 11.66 -8.18 -0.59
C PRO A 73 10.38 -8.97 -0.88
N VAL A 74 9.30 -8.66 -0.18
CA VAL A 74 8.00 -9.34 -0.38
C VAL A 74 7.48 -9.08 -1.79
N HIS A 75 7.50 -7.82 -2.24
CA HIS A 75 7.02 -7.45 -3.58
C HIS A 75 7.93 -7.98 -4.67
N ALA A 76 9.25 -7.95 -4.46
CA ALA A 76 10.21 -8.47 -5.44
C ALA A 76 10.08 -9.98 -5.66
N ALA A 77 9.53 -10.70 -4.67
CA ALA A 77 9.31 -12.15 -4.77
C ALA A 77 8.08 -12.52 -5.62
N ILE A 78 7.26 -11.54 -6.04
CA ILE A 78 6.08 -11.77 -6.88
C ILE A 78 6.50 -11.60 -8.34
N PRO A 79 6.70 -12.71 -9.11
CA PRO A 79 7.22 -12.61 -10.47
C PRO A 79 6.27 -11.93 -11.46
N GLU A 80 4.97 -11.98 -11.19
CA GLU A 80 3.94 -11.40 -12.07
C GLU A 80 3.83 -9.89 -11.95
N ILE A 81 4.43 -9.28 -10.90
CA ILE A 81 4.23 -7.85 -10.67
C ILE A 81 5.00 -7.02 -11.71
N SER A 82 4.30 -6.09 -12.34
CA SER A 82 4.83 -5.27 -13.41
C SER A 82 4.38 -3.82 -13.23
N ASN A 83 4.90 -2.93 -14.09
CA ASN A 83 4.51 -1.52 -14.07
C ASN A 83 3.00 -1.35 -14.25
N GLU A 84 2.38 -2.16 -15.11
CA GLU A 84 0.94 -2.09 -15.35
C GLU A 84 0.14 -2.40 -14.08
N HIS A 85 0.62 -3.35 -13.27
CA HIS A 85 0.00 -3.70 -12.00
C HIS A 85 0.06 -2.52 -11.03
N PHE A 86 1.17 -1.79 -10.98
CA PHE A 86 1.32 -0.60 -10.14
C PHE A 86 0.40 0.52 -10.59
N VAL A 87 0.27 0.74 -11.89
CA VAL A 87 -0.63 1.77 -12.44
C VAL A 87 -2.08 1.46 -12.02
N ARG A 88 -2.48 0.20 -12.19
CA ARG A 88 -3.84 -0.23 -11.85
C ARG A 88 -4.09 -0.12 -10.33
N TRP A 89 -3.11 -0.54 -9.54
CA TRP A 89 -3.17 -0.44 -8.07
C TRP A 89 -3.35 1.02 -7.63
N LEU A 90 -2.55 1.92 -8.19
CA LEU A 90 -2.63 3.35 -7.86
C LEU A 90 -3.97 3.96 -8.24
N LYS A 91 -4.54 3.56 -9.38
CA LYS A 91 -5.84 4.07 -9.79
C LYS A 91 -6.93 3.61 -8.83
N LEU A 92 -6.95 2.33 -8.50
CA LEU A 92 -7.93 1.79 -7.55
C LEU A 92 -7.78 2.43 -6.18
N PHE A 93 -6.55 2.59 -5.73
CA PHE A 93 -6.28 3.19 -4.43
C PHE A 93 -6.73 4.67 -4.38
N GLY A 94 -6.40 5.44 -5.42
CA GLY A 94 -6.79 6.83 -5.51
C GLY A 94 -8.30 7.01 -5.53
N ASP A 95 -8.99 6.20 -6.33
CA ASP A 95 -10.45 6.25 -6.41
C ASP A 95 -11.07 5.93 -5.05
N THR A 96 -10.54 4.93 -4.36
CA THR A 96 -11.04 4.53 -3.03
C THR A 96 -10.80 5.63 -1.99
N ALA A 97 -9.61 6.22 -2.00
CA ALA A 97 -9.29 7.31 -1.07
C ALA A 97 -10.26 8.48 -1.24
N GLU A 98 -10.58 8.84 -2.48
CA GLU A 98 -11.54 9.90 -2.76
C GLU A 98 -12.96 9.56 -2.31
N GLU A 99 -13.34 8.28 -2.37
CA GLU A 99 -14.67 7.84 -1.95
C GLU A 99 -14.86 7.83 -0.44
N VAL A 100 -13.83 7.43 0.32
CA VAL A 100 -13.98 7.17 1.75
C VAL A 100 -13.33 8.20 2.65
N CYS A 101 -12.53 9.11 2.10
CA CYS A 101 -11.80 10.11 2.89
C CYS A 101 -12.17 11.53 2.48
N PRO A 102 -12.08 12.49 3.42
CA PRO A 102 -12.19 13.91 3.05
C PRO A 102 -11.06 14.30 2.09
N PRO A 103 -11.23 15.36 1.28
CA PRO A 103 -10.25 15.75 0.25
C PRO A 103 -8.82 15.92 0.75
N GLN A 104 -8.62 16.51 1.91
CA GLN A 104 -7.28 16.72 2.47
C GLN A 104 -6.58 15.40 2.79
N ALA A 105 -7.33 14.46 3.38
CA ALA A 105 -6.81 13.15 3.71
C ALA A 105 -6.56 12.33 2.43
N ALA A 106 -7.51 12.35 1.50
CA ALA A 106 -7.36 11.63 0.23
C ALA A 106 -6.13 12.10 -0.54
N PHE A 107 -5.88 13.40 -0.56
CA PHE A 107 -4.70 13.97 -1.22
C PHE A 107 -3.40 13.37 -0.64
N LEU A 108 -3.30 13.33 0.69
CA LEU A 108 -2.11 12.79 1.35
C LEU A 108 -1.93 11.29 1.06
N PHE A 109 -2.99 10.51 1.15
CA PHE A 109 -2.91 9.08 0.86
C PHE A 109 -2.45 8.83 -0.59
N LYS A 110 -3.01 9.56 -1.54
CA LYS A 110 -2.65 9.42 -2.96
C LYS A 110 -1.20 9.80 -3.21
N ASP A 111 -0.74 10.90 -2.60
CA ASP A 111 0.64 11.35 -2.73
C ASP A 111 1.62 10.30 -2.19
N ARG A 112 1.34 9.79 -1.00
CA ARG A 112 2.20 8.78 -0.38
C ARG A 112 2.17 7.45 -1.14
N ALA A 113 1.02 7.05 -1.64
CA ALA A 113 0.90 5.83 -2.44
C ALA A 113 1.74 5.91 -3.71
N MET A 114 1.73 7.05 -4.40
CA MET A 114 2.53 7.26 -5.59
C MET A 114 4.02 7.16 -5.29
N ARG A 115 4.48 7.78 -4.20
CA ARG A 115 5.89 7.73 -3.78
C ARG A 115 6.31 6.31 -3.41
N ILE A 116 5.45 5.60 -2.70
CA ILE A 116 5.71 4.20 -2.32
C ILE A 116 5.82 3.33 -3.57
N ALA A 117 4.90 3.48 -4.53
CA ALA A 117 4.92 2.71 -5.76
C ALA A 117 6.21 2.97 -6.56
N GLU A 118 6.64 4.23 -6.66
CA GLU A 118 7.89 4.55 -7.36
C GLU A 118 9.10 3.92 -6.68
N SER A 119 9.15 3.97 -5.34
CA SER A 119 10.23 3.34 -4.58
C SER A 119 10.24 1.83 -4.76
N LEU A 120 9.06 1.19 -4.73
CA LEU A 120 8.95 -0.26 -4.90
C LEU A 120 9.37 -0.68 -6.31
N LYS A 121 8.93 0.05 -7.33
CA LYS A 121 9.31 -0.23 -8.73
C LYS A 121 10.82 -0.16 -8.92
N ALA A 122 11.44 0.90 -8.42
CA ALA A 122 12.89 1.08 -8.52
C ALA A 122 13.63 -0.04 -7.79
N GLY A 123 13.22 -0.35 -6.56
CA GLY A 123 13.85 -1.39 -5.75
C GLY A 123 13.67 -2.77 -6.32
N ILE A 124 12.48 -3.10 -6.87
CA ILE A 124 12.22 -4.37 -7.51
C ILE A 124 13.14 -4.55 -8.73
N ALA A 125 13.29 -3.51 -9.55
CA ALA A 125 14.16 -3.56 -10.73
C ALA A 125 15.60 -3.81 -10.34
N ILE A 126 16.11 -3.15 -9.30
CA ILE A 126 17.47 -3.33 -8.80
C ILE A 126 17.63 -4.75 -8.24
N HIS A 127 16.69 -5.21 -7.43
CA HIS A 127 16.72 -6.53 -6.81
C HIS A 127 16.75 -7.64 -7.86
N ARG A 128 15.91 -7.54 -8.89
CA ARG A 128 15.84 -8.53 -9.95
C ARG A 128 17.10 -8.55 -10.82
N ARG A 129 17.70 -7.38 -11.08
CA ARG A 129 18.97 -7.31 -11.81
C ARG A 129 20.11 -7.93 -11.01
N ALA A 130 20.18 -7.66 -9.71
CA ALA A 130 21.19 -8.28 -8.85
C ALA A 130 21.06 -9.81 -8.83
N ALA A 131 19.84 -10.32 -8.73
CA ALA A 131 19.57 -11.75 -8.76
C ALA A 131 19.99 -12.37 -10.11
N ALA A 132 19.68 -11.69 -11.21
CA ALA A 132 20.06 -12.16 -12.55
C ALA A 132 21.57 -12.19 -12.75
N THR A 133 22.29 -11.19 -12.21
CA THR A 133 23.77 -11.14 -12.30
C THR A 133 24.44 -12.17 -11.41
N ALA A 134 23.80 -12.55 -10.30
CA ALA A 134 24.35 -13.49 -9.35
C ALA A 134 24.23 -14.95 -9.84
N SER A 135 23.37 -15.20 -10.81
CA SER A 135 23.22 -16.53 -11.40
C SER A 135 24.12 -16.71 -12.60
#